data_c3a37357c5203d7d112487a814e095d4
#
_entry.id   c3a37357c5203d7d112487a814e095d4
#
_cell.length_a   1.000
_cell.length_b   1.000
_cell.length_c   1.000
_cell.angle_alpha   90.00
_cell.angle_beta   90.00
_cell.angle_gamma   90.00
#
_symmetry.space_group_name_H-M   'P 1'
#
loop_
_entity.id
_entity.type
_entity.pdbx_description
1 polymer ?
#
loop_
_entity_poly.entity_id
_entity_poly.type
_entity_poly.pdbx_seq_one_letter_code
_entity_poly.pdbx_strand_id
1 'polypeptide(L)'
;SIKIARSLENFRTELNVLLKNKNVLIKSSLINLFKLLIMYSIPFFAAKALNLNVSFIQIFDFIGICSFVYMITAFVPIPGASGGSEGVYYMLFSPILGAVGTPTTLLVWRFVTYYLGLIIGGIIFATNREINRSE
;
A
#
# COMPACT_ATOMS: atom_id res chain seq x y z
N SER A 1 20.51 -27.76 -8.12
CA SER A 1 21.59 -27.01 -7.40
C SER A 1 22.22 -25.90 -8.25
N ILE A 2 22.56 -26.14 -9.53
CA ILE A 2 23.25 -25.16 -10.42
C ILE A 2 22.39 -23.93 -10.73
N LYS A 3 21.10 -24.10 -10.90
CA LYS A 3 20.16 -22.96 -11.16
C LYS A 3 20.08 -22.00 -9.97
N ILE A 4 20.06 -22.54 -8.75
CA ILE A 4 20.00 -21.73 -7.52
C ILE A 4 21.32 -20.98 -7.32
N ALA A 5 22.45 -21.61 -7.54
CA ALA A 5 23.77 -20.97 -7.43
C ALA A 5 23.91 -19.81 -8.44
N ARG A 6 23.49 -20.02 -9.68
CA ARG A 6 23.52 -18.97 -10.72
C ARG A 6 22.56 -17.83 -10.41
N SER A 7 21.37 -18.10 -9.85
CA SER A 7 20.42 -17.06 -9.42
C SER A 7 20.97 -16.24 -8.25
N LEU A 8 21.67 -16.88 -7.30
CA LEU A 8 22.33 -16.18 -6.19
C LEU A 8 23.49 -15.31 -6.66
N GLU A 9 24.26 -15.78 -7.63
CA GLU A 9 25.39 -15.04 -8.19
C GLU A 9 24.92 -13.81 -9.00
N ASN A 10 23.89 -13.97 -9.81
CA ASN A 10 23.24 -12.85 -10.50
C ASN A 10 22.66 -11.83 -9.50
N PHE A 11 21.94 -12.28 -8.48
CA PHE A 11 21.40 -11.44 -7.43
C PHE A 11 22.50 -10.64 -6.70
N ARG A 12 23.62 -11.31 -6.38
CA ARG A 12 24.78 -10.66 -5.73
C ARG A 12 25.43 -9.61 -6.64
N THR A 13 25.52 -9.90 -7.93
CA THR A 13 26.08 -8.97 -8.93
C THR A 13 25.18 -7.75 -9.09
N GLU A 14 23.88 -7.95 -9.22
CA GLU A 14 22.89 -6.86 -9.32
C GLU A 14 22.84 -6.02 -8.05
N LEU A 15 22.90 -6.62 -6.88
CA LEU A 15 23.03 -5.91 -5.60
C LEU A 15 24.28 -5.03 -5.54
N ASN A 16 25.43 -5.56 -5.98
CA ASN A 16 26.67 -4.78 -5.99
C ASN A 16 26.60 -3.59 -6.93
N VAL A 17 25.95 -3.74 -8.09
CA VAL A 17 25.71 -2.62 -9.03
C VAL A 17 24.82 -1.56 -8.41
N LEU A 18 23.75 -1.96 -7.73
CA LEU A 18 22.84 -1.07 -7.02
C LEU A 18 23.54 -0.35 -5.86
N LEU A 19 24.31 -1.07 -5.05
CA LEU A 19 25.06 -0.51 -3.91
C LEU A 19 26.17 0.46 -4.35
N LYS A 20 26.75 0.24 -5.53
CA LYS A 20 27.78 1.11 -6.10
C LYS A 20 27.21 2.46 -6.55
N ASN A 21 25.90 2.50 -6.86
CA ASN A 21 25.22 3.68 -7.36
C ASN A 21 24.39 4.35 -6.24
N LYS A 22 25.08 4.91 -5.24
CA LYS A 22 24.48 5.54 -4.05
C LYS A 22 23.38 6.57 -4.39
N ASN A 23 23.54 7.31 -5.47
CA ASN A 23 22.55 8.30 -5.91
C ASN A 23 21.22 7.64 -6.33
N VAL A 24 21.28 6.50 -7.00
CA VAL A 24 20.07 5.76 -7.40
C VAL A 24 19.38 5.18 -6.17
N LEU A 25 20.14 4.61 -5.23
CA LEU A 25 19.62 4.10 -3.97
C LEU A 25 18.90 5.17 -3.16
N ILE A 26 19.54 6.32 -2.96
CA ILE A 26 18.97 7.42 -2.18
C ILE A 26 17.70 7.95 -2.86
N LYS A 27 17.74 8.18 -4.18
CA LYS A 27 16.56 8.63 -4.93
C LYS A 27 15.39 7.63 -4.83
N SER A 28 15.66 6.35 -5.05
CA SER A 28 14.64 5.29 -4.96
C SER A 28 14.07 5.17 -3.55
N SER A 29 14.91 5.25 -2.52
CA SER A 29 14.47 5.22 -1.12
C SER A 29 13.61 6.42 -0.76
N LEU A 30 13.98 7.63 -1.20
CA LEU A 30 13.21 8.84 -0.97
C LEU A 30 11.83 8.77 -1.67
N ILE A 31 11.80 8.33 -2.93
CA ILE A 31 10.55 8.16 -3.68
C ILE A 31 9.64 7.14 -2.96
N ASN A 32 10.21 6.02 -2.52
CA ASN A 32 9.44 4.99 -1.82
C ASN A 32 8.92 5.48 -0.46
N LEU A 33 9.76 6.20 0.30
CA LEU A 33 9.35 6.81 1.57
C LEU A 33 8.19 7.79 1.36
N PHE A 34 8.30 8.66 0.35
CA PHE A 34 7.25 9.63 0.03
C PHE A 34 5.94 8.93 -0.39
N LYS A 35 6.03 7.89 -1.21
CA LYS A 35 4.90 7.03 -1.57
C LYS A 35 4.22 6.42 -0.33
N LEU A 36 5.00 5.87 0.60
CA LEU A 36 4.46 5.27 1.83
C LEU A 36 3.77 6.30 2.71
N LEU A 37 4.35 7.49 2.87
CA LEU A 37 3.73 8.57 3.65
C LEU A 37 2.38 8.99 3.05
N ILE A 38 2.29 9.12 1.73
CA ILE A 38 1.02 9.41 1.06
C ILE A 38 0.02 8.29 1.31
N MET A 39 0.41 7.03 1.11
CA MET A 39 -0.49 5.88 1.32
C MET A 39 -0.99 5.78 2.76
N TYR A 40 -0.14 6.03 3.74
CA TYR A 40 -0.51 5.97 5.15
C TYR A 40 -1.35 7.17 5.60
N SER A 41 -1.31 8.28 4.85
CA SER A 41 -2.15 9.45 5.10
C SER A 41 -3.58 9.32 4.56
N ILE A 42 -3.87 8.35 3.70
CA ILE A 42 -5.19 8.18 3.08
C ILE A 42 -6.33 8.11 4.11
N PRO A 43 -6.23 7.33 5.22
CA PRO A 43 -7.29 7.29 6.22
C PRO A 43 -7.57 8.65 6.87
N PHE A 44 -6.55 9.48 7.06
CA PHE A 44 -6.71 10.84 7.60
C PHE A 44 -7.49 11.73 6.64
N PHE A 45 -7.12 11.76 5.37
CA PHE A 45 -7.83 12.53 4.36
C PHE A 45 -9.26 12.03 4.14
N ALA A 46 -9.48 10.71 4.22
CA ALA A 46 -10.82 10.13 4.20
C ALA A 46 -11.67 10.62 5.38
N ALA A 47 -11.13 10.63 6.59
CA ALA A 47 -11.81 11.15 7.77
C ALA A 47 -12.15 12.64 7.63
N LYS A 48 -11.23 13.43 7.09
CA LYS A 48 -11.47 14.86 6.79
C LYS A 48 -12.55 15.07 5.74
N ALA A 49 -12.52 14.33 4.65
CA ALA A 49 -13.53 14.41 3.59
C ALA A 49 -14.93 14.05 4.07
N LEU A 50 -15.02 13.18 5.07
CA LEU A 50 -16.27 12.79 5.72
C LEU A 50 -16.70 13.73 6.86
N ASN A 51 -16.04 14.88 7.01
CA ASN A 51 -16.28 15.87 8.08
C ASN A 51 -16.20 15.28 9.50
N LEU A 52 -15.39 14.26 9.71
CA LEU A 52 -15.14 13.75 11.04
C LEU A 52 -14.24 14.73 11.83
N ASN A 53 -14.49 14.87 13.12
CA ASN A 53 -13.78 15.79 14.01
C ASN A 53 -12.35 15.29 14.30
N VAL A 54 -11.47 15.38 13.30
CA VAL A 54 -10.05 15.05 13.44
C VAL A 54 -9.19 16.30 13.28
N SER A 55 -8.25 16.52 14.21
CA SER A 55 -7.32 17.64 14.16
C SER A 55 -6.18 17.36 13.17
N PHE A 56 -5.61 18.40 12.56
CA PHE A 56 -4.47 18.23 11.64
C PHE A 56 -3.25 17.60 12.30
N ILE A 57 -3.05 17.81 13.60
CA ILE A 57 -1.94 17.21 14.33
C ILE A 57 -2.04 15.68 14.43
N GLN A 58 -3.26 15.15 14.37
CA GLN A 58 -3.52 13.69 14.40
C GLN A 58 -3.08 12.96 13.12
N ILE A 59 -2.65 13.68 12.08
CA ILE A 59 -2.11 13.04 10.86
C ILE A 59 -0.97 12.08 11.18
N PHE A 60 -0.14 12.40 12.17
CA PHE A 60 0.96 11.53 12.60
C PHE A 60 0.45 10.25 13.26
N ASP A 61 -0.61 10.33 14.05
CA ASP A 61 -1.26 9.17 14.67
C ASP A 61 -1.85 8.25 13.58
N PHE A 62 -2.52 8.85 12.59
CA PHE A 62 -3.07 8.11 11.46
C PHE A 62 -2.00 7.40 10.64
N ILE A 63 -0.88 8.07 10.35
CA ILE A 63 0.26 7.47 9.64
C ILE A 63 0.83 6.31 10.46
N GLY A 64 1.04 6.51 11.76
CA GLY A 64 1.53 5.48 12.67
C GLY A 64 0.61 4.26 12.70
N ILE A 65 -0.68 4.45 12.95
CA ILE A 65 -1.66 3.37 13.02
C ILE A 65 -1.77 2.66 11.66
N CYS A 66 -1.83 3.40 10.55
CA CYS A 66 -1.90 2.82 9.22
C CYS A 66 -0.66 1.97 8.91
N SER A 67 0.54 2.40 9.33
CA SER A 67 1.75 1.60 9.18
C SER A 67 1.67 0.27 9.93
N PHE A 68 1.09 0.26 11.13
CA PHE A 68 0.82 -0.98 11.89
C PHE A 68 -0.20 -1.89 11.18
N VAL A 69 -1.26 -1.32 10.62
CA VAL A 69 -2.23 -2.09 9.81
C VAL A 69 -1.49 -2.82 8.69
N TYR A 70 -0.64 -2.11 7.92
CA TYR A 70 0.13 -2.74 6.83
C TYR A 70 1.12 -3.78 7.33
N MET A 71 1.81 -3.52 8.45
CA MET A 71 2.75 -4.46 9.03
C MET A 71 2.06 -5.77 9.45
N ILE A 72 0.93 -5.68 10.15
CA ILE A 72 0.20 -6.87 10.60
C ILE A 72 -0.39 -7.62 9.39
N THR A 73 -0.95 -6.91 8.43
CA THR A 73 -1.57 -7.52 7.25
C THR A 73 -0.55 -8.17 6.30
N ALA A 74 0.72 -7.78 6.35
CA ALA A 74 1.78 -8.45 5.61
C ALA A 74 1.97 -9.93 6.02
N PHE A 75 1.56 -10.31 7.23
CA PHE A 75 1.59 -11.70 7.70
C PHE A 75 0.32 -12.50 7.35
N VAL A 76 -0.68 -11.88 6.75
CA VAL A 76 -1.92 -12.56 6.34
C VAL A 76 -1.71 -13.16 4.95
N PRO A 77 -1.65 -14.50 4.81
CA PRO A 77 -1.32 -15.17 3.56
C PRO A 77 -2.55 -15.28 2.61
N ILE A 78 -3.34 -14.23 2.51
CA ILE A 78 -4.52 -14.16 1.66
C ILE A 78 -4.32 -13.04 0.64
N PRO A 79 -4.60 -13.27 -0.66
CA PRO A 79 -4.50 -12.22 -1.68
C PRO A 79 -5.34 -10.99 -1.30
N GLY A 80 -4.69 -9.82 -1.27
CA GLY A 80 -5.31 -8.58 -0.83
C GLY A 80 -5.58 -8.48 0.67
N ALA A 81 -5.15 -9.47 1.47
CA ALA A 81 -5.37 -9.56 2.92
C ALA A 81 -6.83 -9.27 3.35
N SER A 82 -7.79 -9.60 2.46
CA SER A 82 -9.22 -9.37 2.69
C SER A 82 -9.71 -10.06 3.95
N GLY A 83 -10.51 -9.34 4.75
CA GLY A 83 -10.96 -9.77 6.07
C GLY A 83 -9.95 -9.45 7.19
N GLY A 84 -8.69 -9.81 7.01
CA GLY A 84 -7.64 -9.55 8.01
C GLY A 84 -7.29 -8.07 8.13
N SER A 85 -7.06 -7.40 7.01
CA SER A 85 -6.74 -5.96 7.01
C SER A 85 -7.90 -5.10 7.47
N GLU A 86 -9.13 -5.44 7.11
CA GLU A 86 -10.33 -4.74 7.55
C GLU A 86 -10.53 -4.88 9.06
N GLY A 87 -10.34 -6.10 9.59
CA GLY A 87 -10.43 -6.36 11.02
C GLY A 87 -9.40 -5.58 11.82
N VAL A 88 -8.14 -5.60 11.39
CA VAL A 88 -7.05 -4.85 12.03
C VAL A 88 -7.28 -3.35 11.91
N TYR A 89 -7.69 -2.85 10.74
CA TYR A 89 -8.02 -1.45 10.54
C TYR A 89 -9.13 -1.02 11.51
N TYR A 90 -10.23 -1.77 11.56
CA TYR A 90 -11.34 -1.46 12.44
C TYR A 90 -10.91 -1.44 13.91
N MET A 91 -10.14 -2.44 14.35
CA MET A 91 -9.66 -2.53 15.72
C MET A 91 -8.80 -1.35 16.13
N LEU A 92 -7.90 -0.90 15.27
CA LEU A 92 -6.95 0.16 15.58
C LEU A 92 -7.52 1.58 15.40
N PHE A 93 -8.42 1.80 14.46
CA PHE A 93 -9.01 3.11 14.20
C PHE A 93 -10.31 3.37 14.97
N SER A 94 -11.02 2.33 15.45
CA SER A 94 -12.27 2.46 16.19
C SER A 94 -12.18 3.37 17.42
N PRO A 95 -11.10 3.37 18.22
CA PRO A 95 -10.97 4.27 19.37
C PRO A 95 -10.91 5.76 18.99
N ILE A 96 -10.46 6.07 17.77
CA ILE A 96 -10.26 7.45 17.29
C ILE A 96 -11.48 7.93 16.49
N LEU A 97 -12.00 7.09 15.61
CA LEU A 97 -13.03 7.44 14.63
C LEU A 97 -14.45 7.05 15.08
N GLY A 98 -14.56 6.24 16.13
CA GLY A 98 -15.83 5.73 16.64
C GLY A 98 -16.50 4.70 15.71
N ALA A 99 -17.66 4.20 16.16
CA ALA A 99 -18.36 3.10 15.50
C ALA A 99 -18.90 3.42 14.09
N VAL A 100 -19.17 4.69 13.80
CA VAL A 100 -19.69 5.12 12.48
C VAL A 100 -18.56 5.58 11.56
N GLY A 101 -17.59 6.32 12.11
CA GLY A 101 -16.49 6.87 11.32
C GLY A 101 -15.54 5.79 10.80
N THR A 102 -15.27 4.76 11.61
CA THR A 102 -14.32 3.70 11.25
C THR A 102 -14.72 2.90 10.00
N PRO A 103 -15.94 2.34 9.89
CA PRO A 103 -16.31 1.59 8.69
C PRO A 103 -16.38 2.48 7.45
N THR A 104 -16.79 3.74 7.61
CA THR A 104 -16.88 4.67 6.48
C THR A 104 -15.51 5.04 5.92
N THR A 105 -14.54 5.36 6.78
CA THR A 105 -13.16 5.62 6.37
C THR A 105 -12.47 4.38 5.84
N LEU A 106 -12.77 3.20 6.38
CA LEU A 106 -12.28 1.91 5.91
C LEU A 106 -12.71 1.65 4.45
N LEU A 107 -13.98 1.90 4.13
CA LEU A 107 -14.48 1.74 2.75
C LEU A 107 -13.74 2.66 1.78
N VAL A 108 -13.55 3.93 2.12
CA VAL A 108 -12.79 4.88 1.28
C VAL A 108 -11.34 4.43 1.13
N TRP A 109 -10.70 4.04 2.24
CA TRP A 109 -9.33 3.55 2.23
C TRP A 109 -9.17 2.30 1.33
N ARG A 110 -10.07 1.33 1.44
CA ARG A 110 -10.07 0.13 0.58
C ARG A 110 -10.35 0.46 -0.88
N PHE A 111 -11.25 1.37 -1.14
CA PHE A 111 -11.53 1.80 -2.51
C PHE A 111 -10.27 2.35 -3.17
N VAL A 112 -9.58 3.26 -2.50
CA VAL A 112 -8.38 3.91 -3.05
C VAL A 112 -7.19 2.95 -3.14
N THR A 113 -6.96 2.13 -2.12
CA THR A 113 -5.74 1.31 -2.03
C THR A 113 -5.84 -0.04 -2.74
N TYR A 114 -7.04 -0.58 -2.90
CA TYR A 114 -7.25 -1.90 -3.46
C TYR A 114 -8.10 -1.89 -4.74
N TYR A 115 -9.33 -1.40 -4.65
CA TYR A 115 -10.26 -1.50 -5.78
C TYR A 115 -9.87 -0.63 -6.96
N LEU A 116 -9.36 0.57 -6.73
CA LEU A 116 -8.93 1.48 -7.80
C LEU A 116 -7.77 0.86 -8.62
N GLY A 117 -6.80 0.25 -7.96
CA GLY A 117 -5.71 -0.47 -8.63
C GLY A 117 -6.20 -1.66 -9.44
N LEU A 118 -7.19 -2.39 -8.91
CA LEU A 118 -7.78 -3.55 -9.56
C LEU A 118 -8.59 -3.15 -10.81
N ILE A 119 -9.35 -2.06 -10.72
CA ILE A 119 -10.13 -1.50 -11.85
C ILE A 119 -9.18 -1.04 -12.97
N ILE A 120 -8.16 -0.24 -12.63
CA ILE A 120 -7.17 0.25 -13.61
C ILE A 120 -6.43 -0.91 -14.27
N GLY A 121 -5.96 -1.87 -13.50
CA GLY A 121 -5.30 -3.07 -14.00
C GLY A 121 -6.21 -3.90 -14.91
N GLY A 122 -7.48 -4.05 -14.56
CA GLY A 122 -8.49 -4.73 -15.37
C GLY A 122 -8.74 -4.05 -16.72
N ILE A 123 -8.85 -2.72 -16.73
CA ILE A 123 -9.03 -1.93 -17.96
C ILE A 123 -7.80 -2.09 -18.88
N ILE A 124 -6.60 -1.95 -18.35
CA ILE A 124 -5.36 -2.10 -19.13
C ILE A 124 -5.28 -3.52 -19.73
N PHE A 125 -5.60 -4.54 -18.93
CA PHE A 125 -5.58 -5.91 -19.40
C PHE A 125 -6.61 -6.17 -20.52
N ALA A 126 -7.81 -5.65 -20.39
CA ALA A 126 -8.86 -5.76 -21.40
C ALA A 126 -8.45 -5.08 -22.71
N THR A 127 -7.90 -3.85 -22.62
CA THR A 127 -7.47 -3.08 -23.80
C THR A 127 -6.30 -3.76 -24.54
N ASN A 128 -5.31 -4.28 -23.83
CA ASN A 128 -4.18 -4.98 -24.43
C ASN A 128 -4.59 -6.31 -25.11
N ARG A 129 -5.66 -6.95 -24.64
CA ARG A 129 -6.15 -8.19 -25.23
C ARG A 129 -6.83 -7.96 -26.58
N GLU A 130 -7.44 -6.80 -26.79
CA GLU A 130 -8.03 -6.43 -28.08
C GLU A 130 -6.97 -6.11 -29.12
N ILE A 131 -5.87 -5.47 -28.74
CA ILE A 131 -4.75 -5.14 -29.66
C ILE A 131 -4.11 -6.42 -30.21
N ASN A 132 -3.87 -7.43 -29.37
CA ASN A 132 -3.29 -8.71 -29.78
C ASN A 132 -4.23 -9.62 -30.57
N ARG A 133 -5.52 -9.29 -30.68
CA ARG A 133 -6.50 -10.04 -31.51
C ARG A 133 -6.66 -9.45 -32.92
N SER A 134 -6.18 -8.25 -33.13
CA SER A 134 -6.27 -7.54 -34.42
C SER A 134 -5.00 -7.69 -35.28
N GLU A 135 -3.98 -8.40 -34.78
CA GLU A 135 -2.82 -8.89 -35.56
C GLU A 135 -2.98 -10.38 -35.87
#